data_20a526c2d073cba9fd49a1c464fa7601
#
_entry.id   20a526c2d073cba9fd49a1c464fa7601
#
_cell.length_a   1.000
_cell.length_b   1.000
_cell.length_c   1.000
_cell.angle_alpha   90.00
_cell.angle_beta   90.00
_cell.angle_gamma   90.00
#
_symmetry.space_group_name_H-M   'P 1'
#
loop_
_entity.id
_entity.type
_entity.pdbx_description
1 polymer ?
#
loop_
_entity_poly.entity_id
_entity_poly.type
_entity_poly.pdbx_seq_one_letter_code
_entity_poly.pdbx_strand_id
1 'polypeptide(L)'
;IGPFVRIRPGSVIGSSVHVGNFVEVKNSTIGADTKISHLSYIGDSDLGTGINIGCGCATANYSGNKKSRTTIKDGAFIGCHTCLVAPVEVGENAYTAAGSTVTENVPDNSLAVARSRQTVKKGWVKIKQPYKHKV
;
A
#
# COMPACT_ATOMS: atom_id res chain seq x y z
N ILE A 1 6.68 10.25 14.29
CA ILE A 1 5.41 10.66 13.66
C ILE A 1 5.58 12.12 13.23
N GLY A 2 5.45 12.37 11.95
CA GLY A 2 5.63 13.69 11.38
C GLY A 2 4.36 14.54 11.35
N PRO A 3 4.42 15.79 10.83
CA PRO A 3 3.27 16.64 10.65
C PRO A 3 2.31 16.04 9.60
N PHE A 4 1.05 16.47 9.64
CA PHE A 4 -0.02 16.03 8.73
C PHE A 4 -0.29 14.52 8.76
N VAL A 5 -0.13 13.92 9.94
CA VAL A 5 -0.47 12.51 10.20
C VAL A 5 -1.75 12.45 11.02
N ARG A 6 -2.61 11.50 10.72
CA ARG A 6 -3.81 11.22 11.52
C ARG A 6 -3.76 9.81 12.08
N ILE A 7 -3.55 9.70 13.37
CA ILE A 7 -3.68 8.42 14.09
C ILE A 7 -5.06 8.38 14.74
N ARG A 8 -5.87 7.42 14.33
CA ARG A 8 -7.24 7.26 14.82
C ARG A 8 -7.30 6.27 15.97
N PRO A 9 -8.40 6.31 16.77
CA PRO A 9 -8.59 5.41 17.90
C PRO A 9 -8.42 3.93 17.53
N GLY A 10 -7.96 3.15 18.50
CA GLY A 10 -7.71 1.71 18.34
C GLY A 10 -6.37 1.40 17.65
N SER A 11 -5.53 2.40 17.42
CA SER A 11 -4.23 2.19 16.78
C SER A 11 -3.11 2.08 17.83
N VAL A 12 -2.19 1.14 17.59
CA VAL A 12 -0.98 0.92 18.39
C VAL A 12 0.23 1.08 17.49
N ILE A 13 1.13 1.99 17.86
CA ILE A 13 2.34 2.30 17.08
C ILE A 13 3.55 1.81 17.88
N GLY A 14 4.31 0.90 17.32
CA GLY A 14 5.51 0.32 17.94
C GLY A 14 6.69 1.29 18.00
N SER A 15 7.78 0.83 18.58
CA SER A 15 9.02 1.61 18.68
C SER A 15 9.66 1.83 17.31
N SER A 16 10.32 2.98 17.16
CA SER A 16 11.05 3.35 15.92
C SER A 16 10.22 3.34 14.64
N VAL A 17 8.88 3.35 14.74
CA VAL A 17 8.01 3.44 13.59
C VAL A 17 8.07 4.84 13.00
N HIS A 18 8.28 4.92 11.69
CA HIS A 18 8.24 6.17 10.95
C HIS A 18 6.89 6.33 10.27
N VAL A 19 6.13 7.36 10.67
CA VAL A 19 4.88 7.74 10.00
C VAL A 19 5.05 9.15 9.46
N GLY A 20 5.00 9.30 8.15
CA GLY A 20 5.26 10.55 7.45
C GLY A 20 3.99 11.26 6.97
N ASN A 21 4.18 12.27 6.12
CA ASN A 21 3.13 13.20 5.71
C ASN A 21 1.95 12.51 5.02
N PHE A 22 0.75 12.94 5.40
CA PHE A 22 -0.50 12.53 4.77
C PHE A 22 -0.79 11.03 4.91
N VAL A 23 -0.36 10.46 6.02
CA VAL A 23 -0.69 9.08 6.39
C VAL A 23 -1.82 9.09 7.40
N GLU A 24 -2.81 8.24 7.17
CA GLU A 24 -3.87 7.95 8.14
C GLU A 24 -3.76 6.50 8.60
N VAL A 25 -3.73 6.30 9.91
CA VAL A 25 -3.75 4.99 10.55
C VAL A 25 -5.01 4.87 11.39
N LYS A 26 -5.77 3.81 11.19
CA LYS A 26 -7.05 3.57 11.89
C LYS A 26 -7.13 2.15 12.40
N ASN A 27 -7.38 1.98 13.70
CA ASN A 27 -7.66 0.68 14.31
C ASN A 27 -6.66 -0.41 13.86
N SER A 28 -5.36 -0.07 13.90
CA SER A 28 -4.29 -0.90 13.37
C SER A 28 -3.14 -1.03 14.35
N THR A 29 -2.47 -2.18 14.33
CA THR A 29 -1.23 -2.40 15.07
C THR A 29 -0.05 -2.32 14.10
N ILE A 30 0.90 -1.44 14.39
CA ILE A 30 2.11 -1.25 13.56
C ILE A 30 3.31 -1.69 14.39
N GLY A 31 3.96 -2.76 13.97
CA GLY A 31 5.14 -3.30 14.62
C GLY A 31 6.38 -2.40 14.48
N ALA A 32 7.37 -2.65 15.33
CA ALA A 32 8.58 -1.83 15.43
C ALA A 32 9.32 -1.69 14.08
N ASP A 33 10.07 -0.60 13.92
CA ASP A 33 10.92 -0.32 12.75
C ASP A 33 10.21 -0.25 11.40
N THR A 34 8.89 -0.23 11.40
CA THR A 34 8.06 -0.13 10.18
C THR A 34 8.02 1.32 9.68
N LYS A 35 8.06 1.47 8.36
CA LYS A 35 8.05 2.77 7.68
C LYS A 35 6.81 2.93 6.81
N ILE A 36 6.02 3.98 7.09
CA ILE A 36 4.85 4.41 6.33
C ILE A 36 5.07 5.89 6.01
N SER A 37 5.91 6.16 5.03
CA SER A 37 6.53 7.49 4.89
C SER A 37 5.64 8.53 4.21
N HIS A 38 4.73 8.12 3.32
CA HIS A 38 4.01 9.07 2.48
C HIS A 38 2.63 8.60 2.08
N LEU A 39 1.65 9.49 2.19
CA LEU A 39 0.36 9.47 1.48
C LEU A 39 -0.26 8.07 1.44
N SER A 40 -0.54 7.49 2.58
CA SER A 40 -1.07 6.13 2.67
C SER A 40 -2.21 6.03 3.68
N TYR A 41 -3.11 5.08 3.45
CA TYR A 41 -4.16 4.73 4.39
C TYR A 41 -3.98 3.30 4.89
N ILE A 42 -3.80 3.15 6.21
CA ILE A 42 -3.67 1.87 6.89
C ILE A 42 -4.83 1.74 7.87
N GLY A 43 -5.83 0.99 7.48
CA GLY A 43 -7.04 0.78 8.28
C GLY A 43 -7.30 -0.68 8.58
N ASP A 44 -7.72 -0.97 9.81
CA ASP A 44 -8.08 -2.32 10.27
C ASP A 44 -7.00 -3.36 9.91
N SER A 45 -5.74 -3.08 10.27
CA SER A 45 -4.59 -3.84 9.81
C SER A 45 -3.65 -4.23 10.96
N ASP A 46 -2.99 -5.36 10.80
CA ASP A 46 -1.94 -5.83 11.71
C ASP A 46 -0.63 -5.96 10.91
N LEU A 47 0.29 -5.05 11.17
CA LEU A 47 1.60 -5.00 10.56
C LEU A 47 2.67 -5.50 11.55
N GLY A 48 3.50 -6.43 11.12
CA GLY A 48 4.67 -6.88 11.85
C GLY A 48 5.78 -5.84 11.92
N THR A 49 7.01 -6.28 12.07
CA THR A 49 8.19 -5.44 12.25
C THR A 49 8.95 -5.24 10.93
N GLY A 50 9.65 -4.11 10.81
CA GLY A 50 10.57 -3.84 9.70
C GLY A 50 9.91 -3.78 8.32
N ILE A 51 8.66 -3.45 8.25
CA ILE A 51 7.90 -3.36 6.99
C ILE A 51 8.13 -2.01 6.33
N ASN A 52 8.19 -2.00 5.00
CA ASN A 52 8.19 -0.77 4.24
C ASN A 52 6.91 -0.64 3.42
N ILE A 53 6.16 0.41 3.68
CA ILE A 53 4.95 0.76 2.92
C ILE A 53 5.30 1.87 1.92
N GLY A 54 5.16 1.59 0.64
CA GLY A 54 5.38 2.55 -0.43
C GLY A 54 4.35 3.68 -0.44
N CYS A 55 4.67 4.75 -1.12
CA CYS A 55 3.78 5.90 -1.26
C CYS A 55 2.46 5.53 -1.93
N GLY A 56 1.37 6.09 -1.45
CA GLY A 56 0.05 5.93 -2.07
C GLY A 56 -0.60 4.57 -1.85
N CYS A 57 -0.16 3.80 -0.86
CA CYS A 57 -0.76 2.52 -0.54
C CYS A 57 -2.06 2.68 0.25
N ALA A 58 -2.98 1.76 0.02
CA ALA A 58 -4.23 1.70 0.76
C ALA A 58 -4.60 0.27 1.14
N THR A 59 -5.11 0.11 2.35
CA THR A 59 -5.80 -1.10 2.76
C THR A 59 -7.29 -0.92 2.53
N ALA A 60 -7.85 -1.62 1.54
CA ALA A 60 -9.28 -1.58 1.26
C ALA A 60 -10.01 -2.48 2.26
N ASN A 61 -10.45 -1.89 3.37
CA ASN A 61 -10.94 -2.60 4.54
C ASN A 61 -12.48 -2.69 4.65
N TYR A 62 -13.20 -2.04 3.76
CA TYR A 62 -14.66 -1.97 3.82
C TYR A 62 -15.31 -2.41 2.51
N SER A 63 -16.17 -3.42 2.58
CA SER A 63 -16.83 -4.01 1.40
C SER A 63 -18.21 -3.40 1.08
N GLY A 64 -18.63 -2.38 1.81
CA GLY A 64 -19.95 -1.79 1.72
C GLY A 64 -20.88 -2.18 2.88
N ASN A 65 -20.64 -3.35 3.49
CA ASN A 65 -21.42 -3.82 4.64
C ASN A 65 -20.56 -4.43 5.76
N LYS A 66 -19.33 -4.82 5.46
CA LYS A 66 -18.43 -5.51 6.40
C LYS A 66 -17.03 -4.90 6.34
N LYS A 67 -16.40 -4.74 7.51
CA LYS A 67 -14.98 -4.44 7.64
C LYS A 67 -14.19 -5.74 7.77
N SER A 68 -13.04 -5.81 7.10
CA SER A 68 -12.12 -6.95 7.15
C SER A 68 -10.70 -6.46 7.41
N ARG A 69 -9.87 -7.32 7.97
CA ARG A 69 -8.50 -6.96 8.35
C ARG A 69 -7.48 -7.40 7.30
N THR A 70 -6.42 -6.62 7.21
CA THR A 70 -5.24 -6.94 6.43
C THR A 70 -4.10 -7.29 7.38
N THR A 71 -3.37 -8.36 7.08
CA THR A 71 -2.18 -8.76 7.84
C THR A 71 -0.95 -8.66 6.95
N ILE A 72 0.08 -7.97 7.43
CA ILE A 72 1.38 -7.87 6.73
C ILE A 72 2.45 -8.35 7.70
N LYS A 73 3.18 -9.39 7.32
CA LYS A 73 4.18 -10.01 8.17
C LYS A 73 5.53 -9.33 8.09
N ASP A 74 6.42 -9.70 8.99
CA ASP A 74 7.72 -9.05 9.19
C ASP A 74 8.53 -8.92 7.90
N GLY A 75 9.19 -7.80 7.73
CA GLY A 75 10.12 -7.56 6.63
C GLY A 75 9.49 -7.42 5.24
N ALA A 76 8.18 -7.41 5.13
CA ALA A 76 7.52 -7.25 3.84
C ALA A 76 7.76 -5.87 3.23
N PHE A 77 7.77 -5.81 1.91
CA PHE A 77 7.91 -4.58 1.14
C PHE A 77 6.68 -4.37 0.25
N ILE A 78 5.90 -3.37 0.57
CA ILE A 78 4.70 -3.02 -0.20
C ILE A 78 5.06 -1.91 -1.20
N GLY A 79 5.01 -2.23 -2.48
CA GLY A 79 5.32 -1.29 -3.55
C GLY A 79 4.38 -0.10 -3.59
N CYS A 80 4.82 1.01 -4.16
CA CYS A 80 4.00 2.22 -4.28
C CYS A 80 2.66 1.95 -4.96
N HIS A 81 1.61 2.65 -4.53
CA HIS A 81 0.27 2.52 -5.09
C HIS A 81 -0.29 1.10 -5.07
N THR A 82 0.13 0.28 -4.12
CA THR A 82 -0.49 -1.03 -3.89
C THR A 82 -1.80 -0.84 -3.14
N CYS A 83 -2.86 -1.47 -3.65
CA CYS A 83 -4.11 -1.62 -2.93
C CYS A 83 -4.21 -3.06 -2.40
N LEU A 84 -4.27 -3.21 -1.09
CA LEU A 84 -4.48 -4.49 -0.43
C LEU A 84 -5.97 -4.63 -0.11
N VAL A 85 -6.65 -5.54 -0.81
CA VAL A 85 -8.09 -5.75 -0.63
C VAL A 85 -8.32 -6.77 0.47
N ALA A 86 -8.77 -6.31 1.63
CA ALA A 86 -9.02 -7.15 2.79
C ALA A 86 -10.23 -8.10 2.59
N PRO A 87 -10.23 -9.30 3.16
CA PRO A 87 -9.15 -9.88 3.96
C PRO A 87 -8.00 -10.39 3.08
N VAL A 88 -6.78 -10.03 3.43
CA VAL A 88 -5.59 -10.48 2.71
C VAL A 88 -4.40 -10.53 3.67
N GLU A 89 -3.50 -11.47 3.44
CA GLU A 89 -2.25 -11.62 4.17
C GLU A 89 -1.06 -11.54 3.22
N VAL A 90 -0.09 -10.68 3.56
CA VAL A 90 1.20 -10.60 2.89
C VAL A 90 2.25 -11.24 3.79
N GLY A 91 2.91 -12.27 3.30
CA GLY A 91 3.84 -13.11 4.06
C GLY A 91 5.16 -12.42 4.42
N GLU A 92 5.97 -13.11 5.23
CA GLU A 92 7.29 -12.61 5.65
C GLU A 92 8.20 -12.37 4.45
N ASN A 93 8.88 -11.22 4.48
CA ASN A 93 9.80 -10.80 3.42
C ASN A 93 9.19 -10.79 2.01
N ALA A 94 7.88 -10.84 1.90
CA ALA A 94 7.19 -10.79 0.63
C ALA A 94 7.15 -9.36 0.06
N TYR A 95 7.08 -9.26 -1.25
CA TYR A 95 7.04 -8.01 -1.99
C TYR A 95 5.75 -7.90 -2.79
N THR A 96 5.20 -6.71 -2.89
CA THR A 96 4.18 -6.39 -3.91
C THR A 96 4.76 -5.41 -4.92
N ALA A 97 4.54 -5.67 -6.20
CA ALA A 97 4.96 -4.77 -7.26
C ALA A 97 4.15 -3.47 -7.23
N ALA A 98 4.79 -2.35 -7.55
CA ALA A 98 4.12 -1.05 -7.59
C ALA A 98 2.87 -1.08 -8.47
N GLY A 99 1.80 -0.44 -8.03
CA GLY A 99 0.54 -0.37 -8.76
C GLY A 99 -0.29 -1.66 -8.73
N SER A 100 0.05 -2.62 -7.87
CA SER A 100 -0.68 -3.87 -7.76
C SER A 100 -1.97 -3.72 -6.96
N THR A 101 -3.02 -4.41 -7.40
CA THR A 101 -4.24 -4.63 -6.62
C THR A 101 -4.24 -6.08 -6.14
N VAL A 102 -3.94 -6.28 -4.87
CA VAL A 102 -3.72 -7.60 -4.27
C VAL A 102 -5.02 -8.06 -3.62
N THR A 103 -5.57 -9.15 -4.13
CA THR A 103 -6.84 -9.73 -3.68
C THR A 103 -6.69 -11.13 -3.08
N GLU A 104 -5.50 -11.73 -3.21
CA GLU A 104 -5.17 -13.05 -2.70
C GLU A 104 -3.95 -12.98 -1.81
N ASN A 105 -3.83 -13.91 -0.86
CA ASN A 105 -2.68 -13.99 0.02
C ASN A 105 -1.37 -14.14 -0.75
N VAL A 106 -0.33 -13.46 -0.28
CA VAL A 106 1.01 -13.52 -0.85
C VAL A 106 1.87 -14.39 0.09
N PRO A 107 2.38 -15.53 -0.38
CA PRO A 107 3.24 -16.37 0.44
C PRO A 107 4.54 -15.69 0.86
N ASP A 108 5.18 -16.22 1.92
CA ASP A 108 6.49 -15.74 2.36
C ASP A 108 7.49 -15.74 1.20
N ASN A 109 8.41 -14.78 1.21
CA ASN A 109 9.51 -14.66 0.25
C ASN A 109 9.08 -14.60 -1.23
N SER A 110 7.86 -14.15 -1.50
CA SER A 110 7.28 -14.12 -2.85
C SER A 110 7.07 -12.70 -3.34
N LEU A 111 7.07 -12.51 -4.65
CA LEU A 111 6.68 -11.27 -5.30
C LEU A 111 5.29 -11.42 -5.90
N ALA A 112 4.34 -10.61 -5.46
CA ALA A 112 3.04 -10.48 -6.10
C ALA A 112 3.06 -9.37 -7.14
N VAL A 113 2.67 -9.69 -8.36
CA VAL A 113 2.47 -8.73 -9.45
C VAL A 113 1.01 -8.82 -9.89
N ALA A 114 0.21 -7.83 -9.51
CA ALA A 114 -1.22 -7.80 -9.76
C ALA A 114 -1.61 -6.52 -10.49
N ARG A 115 -1.10 -6.37 -11.68
CA ARG A 115 -1.33 -5.23 -12.58
C ARG A 115 -1.26 -5.68 -14.03
N SER A 116 -1.86 -4.90 -14.93
CA SER A 116 -1.78 -5.18 -16.36
C SER A 116 -0.35 -5.03 -16.87
N ARG A 117 0.04 -5.90 -17.80
CA ARG A 117 1.32 -5.78 -18.50
C ARG A 117 1.33 -4.51 -19.34
N GLN A 118 2.42 -3.75 -19.30
CA GLN A 118 2.58 -2.52 -20.06
C GLN A 118 2.52 -2.81 -21.57
N THR A 119 1.73 -2.02 -22.29
CA THR A 119 1.68 -2.01 -23.74
C THR A 119 2.15 -0.64 -24.24
N VAL A 120 3.10 -0.64 -25.17
CA VAL A 120 3.60 0.59 -25.79
C VAL A 120 3.12 0.67 -27.23
N LYS A 121 2.44 1.74 -27.57
CA LYS A 121 1.98 2.02 -28.95
C LYS A 121 2.90 3.06 -29.57
N LYS A 122 3.95 2.60 -30.25
CA LYS A 122 4.96 3.49 -30.86
C LYS A 122 4.31 4.39 -31.93
N GLY A 123 4.69 5.68 -31.90
CA GLY A 123 4.19 6.66 -32.85
C GLY A 123 2.74 7.11 -32.64
N TRP A 124 2.07 6.63 -31.57
CA TRP A 124 0.66 6.91 -31.31
C TRP A 124 0.35 8.40 -31.28
N VAL A 125 1.17 9.20 -30.63
CA VAL A 125 0.96 10.67 -30.51
C VAL A 125 1.03 11.33 -31.89
N LYS A 126 1.97 10.93 -32.75
CA LYS A 126 2.08 11.43 -34.13
C LYS A 126 0.84 11.11 -34.94
N ILE A 127 0.29 9.91 -34.81
CA ILE A 127 -0.87 9.43 -35.58
C ILE A 127 -2.17 10.07 -35.06
N LYS A 128 -2.36 10.09 -33.75
CA LYS A 128 -3.61 10.54 -33.13
C LYS A 128 -3.67 12.03 -32.89
N GLN A 129 -2.53 12.71 -32.77
CA GLN A 129 -2.44 14.15 -32.50
C GLN A 129 -3.46 14.61 -31.42
N PRO A 130 -3.42 14.02 -30.20
CA PRO A 130 -4.45 14.28 -29.18
C PRO A 130 -4.48 15.75 -28.73
N TYR A 131 -3.35 16.44 -28.87
CA TYR A 131 -3.24 17.88 -28.61
C TYR A 131 -2.82 18.59 -29.91
N LYS A 132 -3.63 19.52 -30.35
CA LYS A 132 -3.19 20.52 -31.33
C LYS A 132 -2.61 21.69 -30.56
N HIS A 133 -1.28 21.88 -30.61
CA HIS A 133 -0.70 23.13 -30.19
C HIS A 133 -1.27 24.22 -31.10
N LYS A 134 -2.06 25.11 -30.51
CA LYS A 134 -2.36 26.37 -31.19
C LYS A 134 -1.08 27.20 -31.15
N VAL A 135 -0.43 27.34 -32.27
CA VAL A 135 0.64 28.30 -32.46
C VAL A 135 0.03 29.68 -32.54
#